data_185d5099123ba2502e5ab08cce33eb1b
#
_entry.id   185d5099123ba2502e5ab08cce33eb1b
#
_cell.length_a   1.000
_cell.length_b   1.000
_cell.length_c   1.000
_cell.angle_alpha   90.00
_cell.angle_beta   90.00
_cell.angle_gamma   90.00
#
_symmetry.space_group_name_H-M   'P 1'
#
loop_
_entity.id
_entity.type
_entity.pdbx_description
1 polymer ?
#
loop_
_entity_poly.entity_id
_entity_poly.type
_entity_poly.pdbx_seq_one_letter_code
_entity_poly.pdbx_strand_id
1 'polypeptide(L)'
;MAVARGAGAGAPAAVAAEPLKIGFVYVGPVGDHGWTYQHELGRRELVEHFGDKVKTSFVENVAEGADAERVIRNLAKDGYGLVFTTSFGYMNPTAKVARQFPKVTFEHATGYKRDRNLGTYLSRSYEGRYVGGFLAAKMTRSHKIGYIASFPIPEVIRDINAIQLALDKYDPQAELKVMWVSTWFDPGKEADAANALIDQGVDVVFQHTDSPAPIQAAERRGVYAVGYASDMQHFGPKTVLTSIVNDWGPHYIRSAQAVMDGTWKSEDFWGGLAESTVVLPLNQEVLPAPVREEAGRLIESIRSGAFHPFTGPIRDQSGKERFAAGVSATNADLASMNYYVEGIKADLPK
;
A
#
# COMPACT_ATOMS: atom_id res chain seq x y z
N MET A 1 55.19 55.49 16.55
CA MET A 1 54.07 55.04 15.74
C MET A 1 54.17 53.48 15.61
N ALA A 2 53.38 52.80 16.39
CA ALA A 2 53.32 51.35 16.34
C ALA A 2 52.05 50.93 15.57
N VAL A 3 52.26 50.23 14.47
CA VAL A 3 51.16 49.71 13.63
C VAL A 3 50.78 48.30 14.16
N ALA A 4 49.58 48.19 14.77
CA ALA A 4 49.00 46.90 15.18
C ALA A 4 48.49 46.15 13.94
N ARG A 5 49.04 44.98 13.66
CA ARG A 5 48.49 44.01 12.68
C ARG A 5 47.39 43.22 13.36
N GLY A 6 46.15 43.43 12.95
CA GLY A 6 45.00 42.60 13.31
C GLY A 6 45.09 41.25 12.61
N ALA A 7 45.23 40.18 13.40
CA ALA A 7 45.06 38.81 12.92
C ALA A 7 43.57 38.49 12.79
N GLY A 8 43.07 38.44 11.56
CA GLY A 8 41.74 37.93 11.25
C GLY A 8 41.73 36.41 11.45
N ALA A 9 41.08 35.93 12.51
CA ALA A 9 40.77 34.51 12.68
C ALA A 9 39.67 34.15 11.68
N GLY A 10 40.03 33.46 10.61
CA GLY A 10 39.07 32.84 9.70
C GLY A 10 38.28 31.78 10.48
N ALA A 11 36.97 31.90 10.51
CA ALA A 11 36.11 30.83 11.02
C ALA A 11 36.34 29.57 10.22
N PRO A 12 36.44 28.38 10.84
CA PRO A 12 36.58 27.14 10.09
C PRO A 12 35.35 26.96 9.21
N ALA A 13 35.58 26.69 7.94
CA ALA A 13 34.52 26.30 7.00
C ALA A 13 33.84 25.05 7.58
N ALA A 14 32.53 25.14 7.81
CA ALA A 14 31.76 23.98 8.22
C ALA A 14 31.94 22.87 7.15
N VAL A 15 32.53 21.75 7.54
CA VAL A 15 32.59 20.56 6.67
C VAL A 15 31.15 20.14 6.45
N ALA A 16 30.69 20.22 5.20
CA ALA A 16 29.35 19.76 4.86
C ALA A 16 29.25 18.29 5.26
N ALA A 17 28.21 17.95 6.02
CA ALA A 17 27.96 16.57 6.43
C ALA A 17 27.79 15.70 5.17
N GLU A 18 28.37 14.49 5.18
CA GLU A 18 28.19 13.54 4.08
C GLU A 18 26.69 13.25 3.88
N PRO A 19 26.22 13.21 2.62
CA PRO A 19 24.81 12.93 2.34
C PRO A 19 24.40 11.55 2.84
N LEU A 20 23.21 11.46 3.44
CA LEU A 20 22.64 10.15 3.82
C LEU A 20 22.39 9.31 2.56
N LYS A 21 23.01 8.13 2.50
CA LYS A 21 22.72 7.15 1.44
C LYS A 21 21.47 6.35 1.79
N ILE A 22 20.49 6.35 0.90
CA ILE A 22 19.20 5.66 1.09
C ILE A 22 19.00 4.68 -0.05
N GLY A 23 18.81 3.38 0.27
CA GLY A 23 18.58 2.31 -0.69
C GLY A 23 17.12 1.87 -0.71
N PHE A 24 16.61 1.52 -1.89
CA PHE A 24 15.27 0.98 -2.08
C PHE A 24 15.35 -0.36 -2.80
N VAL A 25 14.56 -1.33 -2.33
CA VAL A 25 14.49 -2.67 -2.94
C VAL A 25 13.07 -2.94 -3.38
N TYR A 26 12.86 -3.04 -4.69
CA TYR A 26 11.55 -3.16 -5.34
C TYR A 26 11.31 -4.56 -5.89
N VAL A 27 10.11 -5.09 -5.69
CA VAL A 27 9.72 -6.44 -6.11
C VAL A 27 9.40 -6.55 -7.60
N GLY A 28 8.88 -5.49 -8.19
CA GLY A 28 8.52 -5.41 -9.60
C GLY A 28 9.28 -4.31 -10.34
N PRO A 29 8.99 -4.12 -11.63
CA PRO A 29 9.51 -3.00 -12.40
C PRO A 29 8.91 -1.68 -11.90
N VAL A 30 9.67 -0.59 -12.04
CA VAL A 30 9.16 0.75 -11.71
C VAL A 30 7.96 1.10 -12.60
N GLY A 31 8.10 0.95 -13.91
CA GLY A 31 7.03 1.28 -14.86
C GLY A 31 6.47 2.69 -14.66
N ASP A 32 5.16 2.83 -14.92
CA ASP A 32 4.38 4.06 -14.76
C ASP A 32 3.05 3.84 -13.99
N HIS A 33 2.92 2.74 -13.28
CA HIS A 33 1.74 2.34 -12.51
C HIS A 33 2.09 1.26 -11.46
N GLY A 34 1.16 1.01 -10.54
CA GLY A 34 1.22 -0.08 -9.58
C GLY A 34 2.05 0.23 -8.34
N TRP A 35 2.31 -0.82 -7.56
CA TRP A 35 2.96 -0.77 -6.26
C TRP A 35 4.38 -0.18 -6.31
N THR A 36 5.24 -0.75 -7.15
CA THR A 36 6.63 -0.30 -7.27
C THR A 36 6.73 1.15 -7.75
N TYR A 37 5.87 1.56 -8.69
CA TYR A 37 5.79 2.93 -9.16
C TYR A 37 5.49 3.92 -8.03
N GLN A 38 4.52 3.60 -7.16
CA GLN A 38 4.19 4.47 -6.02
C GLN A 38 5.35 4.59 -5.01
N HIS A 39 6.08 3.53 -4.76
CA HIS A 39 7.30 3.60 -3.96
C HIS A 39 8.38 4.46 -4.61
N GLU A 40 8.53 4.37 -5.93
CA GLU A 40 9.46 5.21 -6.68
C GLU A 40 9.03 6.69 -6.67
N LEU A 41 7.73 7.00 -6.75
CA LEU A 41 7.23 8.37 -6.59
C LEU A 41 7.60 8.92 -5.21
N GLY A 42 7.40 8.15 -4.16
CA GLY A 42 7.81 8.54 -2.80
C GLY A 42 9.31 8.75 -2.67
N ARG A 43 10.14 7.93 -3.35
CA ARG A 43 11.60 8.15 -3.40
C ARG A 43 11.94 9.46 -4.11
N ARG A 44 11.28 9.78 -5.22
CA ARG A 44 11.50 11.04 -5.96
C ARG A 44 11.12 12.25 -5.12
N GLU A 45 9.99 12.19 -4.42
CA GLU A 45 9.54 13.24 -3.51
C GLU A 45 10.55 13.46 -2.36
N LEU A 46 11.09 12.37 -1.79
CA LEU A 46 12.15 12.45 -0.78
C LEU A 46 13.41 13.15 -1.33
N VAL A 47 13.82 12.82 -2.55
CA VAL A 47 14.97 13.48 -3.21
C VAL A 47 14.69 14.96 -3.46
N GLU A 48 13.51 15.31 -3.94
CA GLU A 48 13.10 16.70 -4.14
C GLU A 48 13.11 17.49 -2.82
N HIS A 49 12.62 16.88 -1.75
CA HIS A 49 12.56 17.50 -0.43
C HIS A 49 13.95 17.80 0.18
N PHE A 50 14.88 16.86 0.08
CA PHE A 50 16.18 16.97 0.76
C PHE A 50 17.33 17.45 -0.14
N GLY A 51 17.20 17.37 -1.45
CA GLY A 51 18.25 17.75 -2.39
C GLY A 51 19.57 17.03 -2.11
N ASP A 52 20.66 17.78 -2.03
CA ASP A 52 22.01 17.27 -1.83
C ASP A 52 22.28 16.62 -0.47
N LYS A 53 21.35 16.71 0.49
CA LYS A 53 21.48 16.06 1.79
C LYS A 53 21.31 14.55 1.74
N VAL A 54 20.77 14.01 0.64
CA VAL A 54 20.54 12.58 0.45
C VAL A 54 21.12 12.11 -0.89
N LYS A 55 21.53 10.84 -0.94
CA LYS A 55 21.85 10.12 -2.18
C LYS A 55 21.02 8.84 -2.19
N THR A 56 20.17 8.69 -3.19
CA THR A 56 19.30 7.52 -3.28
C THR A 56 19.69 6.59 -4.41
N SER A 57 19.48 5.29 -4.24
CA SER A 57 19.47 4.30 -5.30
C SER A 57 18.36 3.30 -5.09
N PHE A 58 17.99 2.59 -6.15
CA PHE A 58 17.04 1.48 -6.07
C PHE A 58 17.52 0.28 -6.89
N VAL A 59 17.00 -0.88 -6.55
CA VAL A 59 17.14 -2.11 -7.32
C VAL A 59 15.72 -2.66 -7.53
N GLU A 60 15.32 -2.79 -8.79
CA GLU A 60 13.99 -3.28 -9.16
C GLU A 60 14.02 -4.75 -9.61
N ASN A 61 12.85 -5.39 -9.72
CA ASN A 61 12.69 -6.79 -10.11
C ASN A 61 13.48 -7.76 -9.21
N VAL A 62 13.56 -7.47 -7.93
CA VAL A 62 14.24 -8.32 -6.96
C VAL A 62 13.29 -9.41 -6.51
N ALA A 63 13.62 -10.67 -6.81
CA ALA A 63 12.82 -11.80 -6.35
C ALA A 63 12.85 -11.93 -4.82
N GLU A 64 11.72 -12.30 -4.23
CA GLU A 64 11.61 -12.57 -2.80
C GLU A 64 12.52 -13.77 -2.39
N GLY A 65 12.98 -13.77 -1.15
CA GLY A 65 13.86 -14.81 -0.63
C GLY A 65 15.35 -14.50 -0.74
N ALA A 66 16.14 -15.37 -1.36
CA ALA A 66 17.61 -15.29 -1.38
C ALA A 66 18.15 -14.07 -2.13
N ASP A 67 17.52 -13.69 -3.22
CA ASP A 67 17.91 -12.51 -3.99
C ASP A 67 17.67 -11.22 -3.21
N ALA A 68 16.53 -11.10 -2.53
CA ALA A 68 16.25 -9.98 -1.65
C ALA A 68 17.31 -9.88 -0.54
N GLU A 69 17.65 -11.00 0.13
CA GLU A 69 18.69 -11.01 1.16
C GLU A 69 20.03 -10.52 0.61
N ARG A 70 20.42 -10.97 -0.59
CA ARG A 70 21.66 -10.58 -1.24
C ARG A 70 21.69 -9.07 -1.55
N VAL A 71 20.62 -8.53 -2.14
CA VAL A 71 20.53 -7.11 -2.51
C VAL A 71 20.53 -6.21 -1.27
N ILE A 72 19.72 -6.53 -0.26
CA ILE A 72 19.63 -5.77 1.01
C ILE A 72 21.01 -5.76 1.71
N ARG A 73 21.69 -6.90 1.74
CA ARG A 73 23.03 -7.03 2.34
C ARG A 73 24.06 -6.18 1.59
N ASN A 74 24.01 -6.15 0.25
CA ASN A 74 24.92 -5.35 -0.54
C ASN A 74 24.74 -3.86 -0.26
N LEU A 75 23.50 -3.36 -0.23
CA LEU A 75 23.23 -1.98 0.15
C LEU A 75 23.81 -1.65 1.53
N ALA A 76 23.59 -2.51 2.53
CA ALA A 76 24.16 -2.30 3.87
C ALA A 76 25.69 -2.28 3.89
N LYS A 77 26.38 -3.16 3.09
CA LYS A 77 27.84 -3.18 2.95
C LYS A 77 28.38 -1.93 2.23
N ASP A 78 27.63 -1.40 1.27
CA ASP A 78 28.03 -0.24 0.46
C ASP A 78 27.80 1.10 1.17
N GLY A 79 27.48 1.03 2.48
CA GLY A 79 27.39 2.19 3.36
C GLY A 79 26.08 2.96 3.26
N TYR A 80 24.99 2.31 2.83
CA TYR A 80 23.67 2.89 2.95
C TYR A 80 23.25 2.95 4.41
N GLY A 81 22.86 4.14 4.89
CA GLY A 81 22.44 4.36 6.27
C GLY A 81 20.96 4.05 6.53
N LEU A 82 20.15 4.08 5.47
CA LEU A 82 18.72 3.75 5.51
C LEU A 82 18.36 2.88 4.29
N VAL A 83 17.64 1.78 4.52
CA VAL A 83 17.20 0.87 3.46
C VAL A 83 15.72 0.59 3.59
N PHE A 84 14.95 0.92 2.54
CA PHE A 84 13.54 0.58 2.40
C PHE A 84 13.37 -0.71 1.59
N THR A 85 12.59 -1.66 2.11
CA THR A 85 12.29 -2.94 1.46
C THR A 85 10.79 -3.07 1.27
N THR A 86 10.32 -3.20 0.03
CA THR A 86 8.95 -2.88 -0.37
C THR A 86 8.09 -4.09 -0.77
N SER A 87 8.32 -5.25 -0.17
CA SER A 87 7.45 -6.42 -0.38
C SER A 87 7.34 -7.27 0.88
N PHE A 88 6.16 -7.86 1.10
CA PHE A 88 5.90 -8.74 2.26
C PHE A 88 6.94 -9.86 2.36
N GLY A 89 7.29 -10.50 1.25
CA GLY A 89 8.28 -11.59 1.22
C GLY A 89 9.71 -11.16 1.55
N TYR A 90 9.99 -9.86 1.63
CA TYR A 90 11.30 -9.34 2.10
C TYR A 90 11.43 -9.32 3.62
N MET A 91 10.39 -9.63 4.37
CA MET A 91 10.38 -9.56 5.85
C MET A 91 11.51 -10.36 6.49
N ASN A 92 11.64 -11.64 6.15
CA ASN A 92 12.68 -12.50 6.71
C ASN A 92 14.10 -12.11 6.24
N PRO A 93 14.33 -11.85 4.93
CA PRO A 93 15.60 -11.29 4.43
C PRO A 93 16.02 -10.02 5.15
N THR A 94 15.11 -9.04 5.28
CA THR A 94 15.40 -7.76 5.93
C THR A 94 15.74 -7.94 7.40
N ALA A 95 14.96 -8.72 8.15
CA ALA A 95 15.21 -8.99 9.56
C ALA A 95 16.55 -9.73 9.79
N LYS A 96 16.94 -10.62 8.88
CA LYS A 96 18.22 -11.32 8.94
C LYS A 96 19.39 -10.38 8.70
N VAL A 97 19.30 -9.50 7.71
CA VAL A 97 20.35 -8.53 7.39
C VAL A 97 20.44 -7.44 8.45
N ALA A 98 19.31 -6.93 8.97
CA ALA A 98 19.29 -5.90 10.01
C ALA A 98 20.10 -6.30 11.25
N ARG A 99 20.00 -7.56 11.69
CA ARG A 99 20.80 -8.08 12.81
C ARG A 99 22.30 -8.08 12.55
N GLN A 100 22.74 -8.18 11.29
CA GLN A 100 24.16 -8.20 10.92
C GLN A 100 24.72 -6.79 10.73
N PHE A 101 23.87 -5.79 10.49
CA PHE A 101 24.27 -4.40 10.26
C PHE A 101 23.56 -3.46 11.25
N PRO A 102 23.93 -3.50 12.54
CA PRO A 102 23.21 -2.78 13.61
C PRO A 102 23.30 -1.25 13.53
N LYS A 103 24.15 -0.72 12.66
CA LYS A 103 24.30 0.72 12.40
C LYS A 103 23.47 1.21 11.20
N VAL A 104 22.89 0.30 10.45
CA VAL A 104 22.02 0.62 9.30
C VAL A 104 20.58 0.55 9.78
N THR A 105 19.78 1.52 9.40
CA THR A 105 18.33 1.55 9.63
C THR A 105 17.61 0.86 8.49
N PHE A 106 16.63 0.04 8.82
CA PHE A 106 15.80 -0.66 7.85
C PHE A 106 14.33 -0.33 8.09
N GLU A 107 13.61 -0.09 7.02
CA GLU A 107 12.15 0.10 7.00
C GLU A 107 11.53 -0.91 6.04
N HIS A 108 10.64 -1.73 6.55
CA HIS A 108 10.06 -2.84 5.80
C HIS A 108 8.55 -2.65 5.60
N ALA A 109 8.11 -2.62 4.33
CA ALA A 109 6.69 -2.49 3.98
C ALA A 109 5.92 -3.78 4.25
N THR A 110 4.70 -3.64 4.80
CA THR A 110 3.68 -4.69 4.97
C THR A 110 4.03 -5.85 5.90
N GLY A 111 5.23 -5.86 6.49
CA GLY A 111 5.65 -6.88 7.46
C GLY A 111 5.21 -6.57 8.90
N TYR A 112 5.57 -7.50 9.79
CA TYR A 112 5.29 -7.38 11.23
C TYR A 112 6.53 -7.67 12.12
N LYS A 113 7.67 -8.05 11.51
CA LYS A 113 8.92 -8.29 12.26
C LYS A 113 9.67 -6.98 12.41
N ARG A 114 9.95 -6.62 13.65
CA ARG A 114 10.71 -5.43 14.03
C ARG A 114 11.91 -5.79 14.90
N ASP A 115 12.91 -4.93 14.91
CA ASP A 115 14.09 -4.99 15.77
C ASP A 115 14.52 -3.55 16.08
N ARG A 116 15.54 -3.34 16.92
CA ARG A 116 16.04 -2.02 17.32
C ARG A 116 16.37 -1.09 16.13
N ASN A 117 16.77 -1.66 14.98
CA ASN A 117 17.13 -0.95 13.75
C ASN A 117 16.26 -1.36 12.55
N LEU A 118 15.13 -1.99 12.80
CA LEU A 118 14.15 -2.41 11.80
C LEU A 118 12.75 -1.96 12.22
N GLY A 119 12.18 -1.01 11.48
CA GLY A 119 10.78 -0.61 11.57
C GLY A 119 9.92 -1.28 10.51
N THR A 120 8.61 -1.19 10.68
CA THR A 120 7.62 -1.63 9.69
C THR A 120 6.67 -0.50 9.35
N TYR A 121 6.24 -0.44 8.09
CA TYR A 121 5.23 0.51 7.63
C TYR A 121 4.26 -0.16 6.67
N LEU A 122 3.01 0.28 6.69
CA LEU A 122 1.99 -0.18 5.76
C LEU A 122 0.88 0.85 5.58
N SER A 123 0.13 0.70 4.49
CA SER A 123 -1.09 1.48 4.28
C SER A 123 -2.31 0.75 4.85
N ARG A 124 -3.27 1.54 5.36
CA ARG A 124 -4.61 1.06 5.70
C ARG A 124 -5.46 0.97 4.43
N SER A 125 -4.96 0.24 3.42
CA SER A 125 -5.63 0.06 2.12
C SER A 125 -7.08 -0.38 2.27
N TYR A 126 -7.38 -1.16 3.32
CA TYR A 126 -8.72 -1.61 3.65
C TYR A 126 -9.74 -0.46 3.85
N GLU A 127 -9.29 0.73 4.28
CA GLU A 127 -10.14 1.92 4.37
C GLU A 127 -10.62 2.33 2.97
N GLY A 128 -9.68 2.40 2.01
CA GLY A 128 -9.99 2.64 0.61
C GLY A 128 -10.80 1.51 -0.03
N ARG A 129 -10.53 0.26 0.34
CA ARG A 129 -11.30 -0.90 -0.14
C ARG A 129 -12.76 -0.87 0.33
N TYR A 130 -13.01 -0.44 1.56
CA TYR A 130 -14.37 -0.26 2.07
C TYR A 130 -15.12 0.81 1.26
N VAL A 131 -14.48 1.95 0.96
CA VAL A 131 -15.07 2.98 0.09
C VAL A 131 -15.26 2.45 -1.33
N GLY A 132 -14.30 1.70 -1.87
CA GLY A 132 -14.44 1.02 -3.16
C GLY A 132 -15.62 0.05 -3.19
N GLY A 133 -15.82 -0.73 -2.13
CA GLY A 133 -16.99 -1.62 -1.94
C GLY A 133 -18.31 -0.85 -1.91
N PHE A 134 -18.35 0.30 -1.23
CA PHE A 134 -19.49 1.23 -1.29
C PHE A 134 -19.77 1.68 -2.73
N LEU A 135 -18.73 2.12 -3.47
CA LEU A 135 -18.89 2.56 -4.86
C LEU A 135 -19.38 1.40 -5.74
N ALA A 136 -18.82 0.19 -5.56
CA ALA A 136 -19.27 -1.00 -6.28
C ALA A 136 -20.75 -1.30 -6.02
N ALA A 137 -21.18 -1.26 -4.75
CA ALA A 137 -22.59 -1.46 -4.37
C ALA A 137 -23.54 -0.44 -5.03
N LYS A 138 -23.10 0.81 -5.21
CA LYS A 138 -23.92 1.87 -5.85
C LYS A 138 -23.92 1.78 -7.37
N MET A 139 -22.92 1.18 -7.99
CA MET A 139 -22.71 1.19 -9.45
C MET A 139 -23.01 -0.13 -10.13
N THR A 140 -22.97 -1.26 -9.42
CA THR A 140 -23.30 -2.58 -9.97
C THR A 140 -24.75 -2.66 -10.44
N ARG A 141 -24.96 -3.44 -11.48
CA ARG A 141 -26.30 -3.82 -11.98
C ARG A 141 -26.52 -5.32 -11.88
N SER A 142 -25.43 -6.09 -11.90
CA SER A 142 -25.46 -7.55 -11.82
C SER A 142 -25.45 -8.07 -10.38
N HIS A 143 -25.13 -7.24 -9.41
CA HIS A 143 -24.83 -7.62 -8.02
C HIS A 143 -23.68 -8.65 -7.91
N LYS A 144 -22.78 -8.67 -8.90
CA LYS A 144 -21.60 -9.53 -8.93
C LYS A 144 -20.35 -8.71 -9.04
N ILE A 145 -19.55 -8.77 -7.99
CA ILE A 145 -18.30 -8.03 -7.84
C ILE A 145 -17.15 -9.03 -7.91
N GLY A 146 -16.10 -8.71 -8.65
CA GLY A 146 -14.92 -9.55 -8.79
C GLY A 146 -13.71 -8.96 -8.09
N TYR A 147 -12.89 -9.81 -7.47
CA TYR A 147 -11.63 -9.43 -6.89
C TYR A 147 -10.51 -10.34 -7.38
N ILE A 148 -9.50 -9.75 -8.03
CA ILE A 148 -8.29 -10.46 -8.45
C ILE A 148 -7.28 -10.33 -7.32
N ALA A 149 -7.01 -11.44 -6.64
CA ALA A 149 -6.17 -11.51 -5.46
C ALA A 149 -4.78 -12.09 -5.80
N SER A 150 -3.74 -11.53 -5.21
CA SER A 150 -2.34 -11.95 -5.40
C SER A 150 -1.96 -13.16 -4.55
N PHE A 151 -1.65 -12.96 -3.27
CA PHE A 151 -1.28 -14.01 -2.32
C PHE A 151 -2.12 -13.91 -1.05
N PRO A 152 -2.41 -15.05 -0.36
CA PRO A 152 -3.27 -15.06 0.83
C PRO A 152 -2.54 -14.59 2.10
N ILE A 153 -2.05 -13.37 2.07
CA ILE A 153 -1.43 -12.70 3.22
C ILE A 153 -2.46 -11.83 3.95
N PRO A 154 -2.24 -11.46 5.21
CA PRO A 154 -3.22 -10.71 6.01
C PRO A 154 -3.69 -9.41 5.35
N GLU A 155 -2.83 -8.70 4.63
CA GLU A 155 -3.19 -7.48 3.91
C GLU A 155 -4.26 -7.74 2.83
N VAL A 156 -4.04 -8.72 1.98
CA VAL A 156 -4.97 -9.07 0.90
C VAL A 156 -6.30 -9.57 1.45
N ILE A 157 -6.24 -10.40 2.50
CA ILE A 157 -7.45 -10.97 3.14
C ILE A 157 -8.30 -9.87 3.77
N ARG A 158 -7.70 -8.93 4.54
CA ARG A 158 -8.47 -7.83 5.15
C ARG A 158 -9.04 -6.87 4.11
N ASP A 159 -8.35 -6.67 2.99
CA ASP A 159 -8.83 -5.84 1.90
C ASP A 159 -10.08 -6.44 1.24
N ILE A 160 -10.08 -7.75 0.99
CA ILE A 160 -11.25 -8.49 0.51
C ILE A 160 -12.40 -8.40 1.54
N ASN A 161 -12.10 -8.62 2.81
CA ASN A 161 -13.08 -8.52 3.89
C ASN A 161 -13.70 -7.12 4.00
N ALA A 162 -12.91 -6.07 3.82
CA ALA A 162 -13.42 -4.69 3.87
C ALA A 162 -14.43 -4.40 2.75
N ILE A 163 -14.19 -4.95 1.55
CA ILE A 163 -15.15 -4.85 0.44
C ILE A 163 -16.44 -5.59 0.80
N GLN A 164 -16.35 -6.84 1.31
CA GLN A 164 -17.54 -7.60 1.70
C GLN A 164 -18.36 -6.87 2.75
N LEU A 165 -17.72 -6.32 3.79
CA LEU A 165 -18.42 -5.55 4.84
C LEU A 165 -19.15 -4.31 4.29
N ALA A 166 -18.60 -3.68 3.26
CA ALA A 166 -19.28 -2.59 2.55
C ALA A 166 -20.46 -3.10 1.73
N LEU A 167 -20.29 -4.20 1.01
CA LEU A 167 -21.37 -4.83 0.22
C LEU A 167 -22.52 -5.25 1.13
N ASP A 168 -22.26 -5.92 2.24
CA ASP A 168 -23.29 -6.34 3.22
C ASP A 168 -24.15 -5.16 3.70
N LYS A 169 -23.55 -4.00 3.82
CA LYS A 169 -24.24 -2.79 4.28
C LYS A 169 -25.02 -2.06 3.17
N TYR A 170 -24.45 -1.96 1.96
CA TYR A 170 -24.95 -1.07 0.91
C TYR A 170 -25.62 -1.81 -0.25
N ASP A 171 -25.36 -3.09 -0.45
CA ASP A 171 -26.00 -3.99 -1.40
C ASP A 171 -25.97 -5.45 -0.90
N PRO A 172 -26.83 -5.82 0.05
CA PRO A 172 -26.83 -7.17 0.66
C PRO A 172 -27.10 -8.33 -0.33
N GLN A 173 -27.45 -8.03 -1.57
CA GLN A 173 -27.62 -9.02 -2.63
C GLN A 173 -26.32 -9.28 -3.40
N ALA A 174 -25.32 -8.43 -3.24
CA ALA A 174 -24.07 -8.54 -3.97
C ALA A 174 -23.28 -9.78 -3.56
N GLU A 175 -22.69 -10.43 -4.57
CA GLU A 175 -21.78 -11.56 -4.41
C GLU A 175 -20.35 -11.12 -4.74
N LEU A 176 -19.43 -11.27 -3.79
CA LEU A 176 -18.01 -11.04 -4.01
C LEU A 176 -17.33 -12.33 -4.46
N LYS A 177 -16.87 -12.36 -5.72
CA LYS A 177 -16.12 -13.48 -6.32
C LYS A 177 -14.63 -13.18 -6.22
N VAL A 178 -13.87 -14.07 -5.58
CA VAL A 178 -12.42 -13.91 -5.42
C VAL A 178 -11.69 -14.91 -6.31
N MET A 179 -10.73 -14.41 -7.10
CA MET A 179 -9.86 -15.23 -7.94
C MET A 179 -8.39 -14.98 -7.58
N TRP A 180 -7.71 -16.02 -7.11
CA TRP A 180 -6.30 -15.98 -6.72
C TRP A 180 -5.40 -16.29 -7.91
N VAL A 181 -4.45 -15.41 -8.21
CA VAL A 181 -3.52 -15.53 -9.35
C VAL A 181 -2.09 -15.90 -8.96
N SER A 182 -1.78 -15.88 -7.65
CA SER A 182 -0.48 -16.26 -7.07
C SER A 182 0.71 -15.49 -7.70
N THR A 183 0.50 -14.21 -7.95
CA THR A 183 1.54 -13.30 -8.44
C THR A 183 1.24 -11.87 -7.99
N TRP A 184 2.28 -11.03 -7.86
CA TRP A 184 2.12 -9.60 -7.68
C TRP A 184 1.98 -8.87 -9.01
N PHE A 185 2.69 -9.35 -10.05
CA PHE A 185 2.70 -8.73 -11.38
C PHE A 185 2.83 -9.81 -12.45
N ASP A 186 1.78 -10.02 -13.22
CA ASP A 186 1.74 -10.87 -14.41
C ASP A 186 0.56 -10.42 -15.28
N PRO A 187 0.79 -9.51 -16.25
CA PRO A 187 -0.28 -8.93 -17.06
C PRO A 187 -1.16 -9.98 -17.77
N GLY A 188 -0.56 -11.11 -18.17
CA GLY A 188 -1.30 -12.21 -18.82
C GLY A 188 -2.30 -12.86 -17.86
N LYS A 189 -1.83 -13.33 -16.71
CA LYS A 189 -2.70 -13.94 -15.69
C LYS A 189 -3.75 -12.98 -15.16
N GLU A 190 -3.38 -11.72 -15.00
CA GLU A 190 -4.28 -10.67 -14.52
C GLU A 190 -5.41 -10.39 -15.52
N ALA A 191 -5.08 -10.32 -16.83
CA ALA A 191 -6.07 -10.16 -17.88
C ALA A 191 -6.99 -11.36 -17.98
N ASP A 192 -6.45 -12.58 -17.89
CA ASP A 192 -7.22 -13.83 -17.94
C ASP A 192 -8.19 -13.90 -16.75
N ALA A 193 -7.74 -13.57 -15.55
CA ALA A 193 -8.58 -13.52 -14.36
C ALA A 193 -9.71 -12.48 -14.48
N ALA A 194 -9.41 -11.28 -15.00
CA ALA A 194 -10.41 -10.24 -15.22
C ALA A 194 -11.48 -10.73 -16.22
N ASN A 195 -11.07 -11.27 -17.37
CA ASN A 195 -11.99 -11.80 -18.37
C ASN A 195 -12.84 -12.96 -17.82
N ALA A 196 -12.24 -13.88 -17.08
CA ALA A 196 -12.95 -15.01 -16.48
C ALA A 196 -14.01 -14.57 -15.46
N LEU A 197 -13.74 -13.53 -14.66
CA LEU A 197 -14.70 -12.93 -13.75
C LEU A 197 -15.85 -12.24 -14.51
N ILE A 198 -15.51 -11.46 -15.53
CA ILE A 198 -16.51 -10.76 -16.36
C ILE A 198 -17.40 -11.75 -17.10
N ASP A 199 -16.85 -12.86 -17.62
CA ASP A 199 -17.62 -13.92 -18.26
C ASP A 199 -18.60 -14.64 -17.30
N GLN A 200 -18.35 -14.58 -15.99
CA GLN A 200 -19.27 -15.03 -14.94
C GLN A 200 -20.33 -13.98 -14.56
N GLY A 201 -20.35 -12.85 -15.27
CA GLY A 201 -21.31 -11.77 -15.08
C GLY A 201 -20.91 -10.72 -14.05
N VAL A 202 -19.64 -10.67 -13.65
CA VAL A 202 -19.10 -9.58 -12.83
C VAL A 202 -19.14 -8.28 -13.63
N ASP A 203 -19.62 -7.21 -13.02
CA ASP A 203 -19.67 -5.88 -13.63
C ASP A 203 -18.91 -4.79 -12.86
N VAL A 204 -18.23 -5.16 -11.76
CA VAL A 204 -17.23 -4.33 -11.09
C VAL A 204 -16.04 -5.20 -10.71
N VAL A 205 -14.84 -4.85 -11.21
CA VAL A 205 -13.61 -5.61 -10.99
C VAL A 205 -12.67 -4.84 -10.06
N PHE A 206 -12.20 -5.49 -9.01
CA PHE A 206 -11.10 -5.04 -8.17
C PHE A 206 -9.85 -5.86 -8.46
N GLN A 207 -8.68 -5.28 -8.22
CA GLN A 207 -7.41 -5.98 -8.29
C GLN A 207 -6.54 -5.70 -7.07
N HIS A 208 -5.70 -6.68 -6.70
CA HIS A 208 -4.59 -6.55 -5.75
C HIS A 208 -3.29 -7.04 -6.40
N THR A 209 -3.16 -6.72 -7.67
CA THR A 209 -2.03 -6.98 -8.54
C THR A 209 -1.65 -5.67 -9.23
N ASP A 210 -0.47 -5.61 -9.83
CA ASP A 210 0.15 -4.33 -10.19
C ASP A 210 -0.05 -3.91 -11.64
N SER A 211 -0.40 -4.83 -12.54
CA SER A 211 -0.53 -4.45 -13.96
C SER A 211 -1.85 -3.72 -14.24
N PRO A 212 -1.93 -2.89 -15.29
CA PRO A 212 -3.17 -2.27 -15.70
C PRO A 212 -4.08 -3.21 -16.50
N ALA A 213 -3.67 -4.46 -16.73
CA ALA A 213 -4.38 -5.39 -17.58
C ALA A 213 -5.84 -5.67 -17.16
N PRO A 214 -6.18 -5.81 -15.85
CA PRO A 214 -7.57 -5.92 -15.41
C PRO A 214 -8.40 -4.67 -15.72
N ILE A 215 -7.82 -3.49 -15.53
CA ILE A 215 -8.50 -2.20 -15.83
C ILE A 215 -8.79 -2.09 -17.32
N GLN A 216 -7.79 -2.43 -18.15
CA GLN A 216 -7.95 -2.41 -19.61
C GLN A 216 -8.96 -3.46 -20.10
N ALA A 217 -9.02 -4.63 -19.46
CA ALA A 217 -10.04 -5.64 -19.75
C ALA A 217 -11.44 -5.11 -19.40
N ALA A 218 -11.62 -4.50 -18.24
CA ALA A 218 -12.87 -3.87 -17.82
C ALA A 218 -13.31 -2.76 -18.79
N GLU A 219 -12.38 -1.89 -19.20
CA GLU A 219 -12.66 -0.81 -20.16
C GLU A 219 -13.13 -1.37 -21.51
N ARG A 220 -12.43 -2.39 -22.06
CA ARG A 220 -12.86 -3.02 -23.32
C ARG A 220 -14.22 -3.71 -23.24
N ARG A 221 -14.57 -4.24 -22.07
CA ARG A 221 -15.82 -4.99 -21.83
C ARG A 221 -16.95 -4.11 -21.32
N GLY A 222 -16.69 -2.81 -21.07
CA GLY A 222 -17.68 -1.86 -20.58
C GLY A 222 -18.22 -2.15 -19.19
N VAL A 223 -17.38 -2.76 -18.31
CA VAL A 223 -17.68 -2.99 -16.90
C VAL A 223 -16.81 -2.09 -16.03
N TYR A 224 -17.25 -1.81 -14.81
CA TYR A 224 -16.52 -0.92 -13.91
C TYR A 224 -15.28 -1.58 -13.32
N ALA A 225 -14.34 -0.76 -12.86
CA ALA A 225 -13.14 -1.21 -12.21
C ALA A 225 -12.72 -0.28 -11.06
N VAL A 226 -11.97 -0.83 -10.11
CA VAL A 226 -11.30 -0.10 -9.03
C VAL A 226 -9.82 -0.43 -9.07
N GLY A 227 -8.98 0.59 -9.29
CA GLY A 227 -7.53 0.48 -9.40
C GLY A 227 -6.85 0.27 -8.06
N TYR A 228 -5.57 -0.14 -8.10
CA TYR A 228 -4.78 -0.40 -6.91
C TYR A 228 -3.38 0.17 -7.02
N ALA A 229 -2.86 0.54 -5.85
CA ALA A 229 -1.60 1.15 -5.53
C ALA A 229 -1.38 2.52 -6.17
N SER A 230 -1.63 2.72 -7.45
CA SER A 230 -1.53 3.98 -8.20
C SER A 230 -2.86 4.40 -8.82
N ASP A 231 -2.96 5.66 -9.26
CA ASP A 231 -4.12 6.10 -10.01
C ASP A 231 -4.12 5.47 -11.41
N MET A 232 -5.11 4.62 -11.65
CA MET A 232 -5.26 3.86 -12.89
C MET A 232 -6.36 4.41 -13.83
N GLN A 233 -6.90 5.61 -13.57
CA GLN A 233 -7.98 6.17 -14.39
C GLN A 233 -7.62 6.28 -15.88
N HIS A 234 -6.36 6.57 -16.20
CA HIS A 234 -5.93 6.72 -17.60
C HIS A 234 -5.94 5.42 -18.40
N PHE A 235 -5.95 4.24 -17.73
CA PHE A 235 -6.10 2.94 -18.39
C PHE A 235 -7.55 2.51 -18.61
N GLY A 236 -8.50 3.14 -17.92
CA GLY A 236 -9.93 2.88 -18.02
C GLY A 236 -10.75 4.14 -17.72
N PRO A 237 -10.62 5.21 -18.54
CA PRO A 237 -11.21 6.52 -18.22
C PRO A 237 -12.74 6.52 -18.13
N LYS A 238 -13.40 5.54 -18.77
CA LYS A 238 -14.86 5.40 -18.78
C LYS A 238 -15.40 4.40 -17.77
N THR A 239 -14.53 3.66 -17.09
CA THR A 239 -14.92 2.52 -16.26
C THR A 239 -14.31 2.53 -14.88
N VAL A 240 -13.14 3.15 -14.67
CA VAL A 240 -12.53 3.24 -13.34
C VAL A 240 -13.34 4.17 -12.45
N LEU A 241 -13.86 3.63 -11.34
CA LEU A 241 -14.62 4.40 -10.34
C LEU A 241 -13.69 5.24 -9.45
N THR A 242 -12.61 4.62 -9.03
CA THR A 242 -11.52 5.17 -8.20
C THR A 242 -10.32 4.24 -8.24
N SER A 243 -9.22 4.67 -7.64
CA SER A 243 -8.06 3.80 -7.33
C SER A 243 -7.72 3.95 -5.86
N ILE A 244 -7.28 2.86 -5.21
CA ILE A 244 -6.74 2.93 -3.86
C ILE A 244 -5.24 3.25 -4.01
N VAL A 245 -4.90 4.53 -3.94
CA VAL A 245 -3.53 5.03 -4.16
C VAL A 245 -2.77 5.07 -2.86
N ASN A 246 -1.52 4.60 -2.88
CA ASN A 246 -0.61 4.69 -1.74
C ASN A 246 0.34 5.88 -1.93
N ASP A 247 0.35 6.80 -0.99
CA ASP A 247 1.32 7.91 -0.95
C ASP A 247 2.38 7.64 0.12
N TRP A 248 3.59 7.27 -0.32
CA TRP A 248 4.71 6.91 0.54
C TRP A 248 5.68 8.06 0.83
N GLY A 249 5.60 9.15 0.07
CA GLY A 249 6.51 10.29 0.19
C GLY A 249 6.63 10.84 1.60
N PRO A 250 5.52 11.20 2.26
CA PRO A 250 5.55 11.74 3.63
C PRO A 250 6.21 10.79 4.64
N HIS A 251 5.96 9.47 4.53
CA HIS A 251 6.61 8.49 5.40
C HIS A 251 8.12 8.42 5.15
N TYR A 252 8.55 8.38 3.91
CA TYR A 252 9.96 8.33 3.56
C TYR A 252 10.72 9.57 4.01
N ILE A 253 10.14 10.74 3.81
CA ILE A 253 10.71 12.02 4.27
C ILE A 253 10.85 12.01 5.80
N ARG A 254 9.81 11.62 6.53
CA ARG A 254 9.83 11.54 7.99
C ARG A 254 10.93 10.59 8.49
N SER A 255 11.02 9.38 7.91
CA SER A 255 12.01 8.37 8.30
C SER A 255 13.43 8.84 8.00
N ALA A 256 13.68 9.41 6.82
CA ALA A 256 14.99 9.94 6.44
C ALA A 256 15.41 11.11 7.35
N GLN A 257 14.49 12.04 7.66
CA GLN A 257 14.76 13.14 8.60
C GLN A 257 15.13 12.59 9.98
N ALA A 258 14.38 11.64 10.51
CA ALA A 258 14.65 11.05 11.81
C ALA A 258 16.02 10.32 11.86
N VAL A 259 16.44 9.68 10.77
CA VAL A 259 17.76 9.05 10.66
C VAL A 259 18.86 10.13 10.65
N MET A 260 18.70 11.21 9.89
CA MET A 260 19.68 12.32 9.85
C MET A 260 19.81 13.02 11.20
N ASP A 261 18.71 13.15 11.94
CA ASP A 261 18.68 13.79 13.26
C ASP A 261 19.12 12.85 14.39
N GLY A 262 19.34 11.56 14.10
CA GLY A 262 19.67 10.55 15.12
C GLY A 262 18.51 10.23 16.08
N THR A 263 17.27 10.57 15.71
CA THR A 263 16.07 10.38 16.53
C THR A 263 15.22 9.21 16.10
N TRP A 264 15.59 8.53 15.01
CA TRP A 264 14.83 7.41 14.49
C TRP A 264 14.67 6.29 15.53
N LYS A 265 13.47 5.73 15.59
CA LYS A 265 13.13 4.60 16.45
C LYS A 265 12.30 3.61 15.65
N SER A 266 12.51 2.31 15.93
CA SER A 266 11.66 1.27 15.36
C SER A 266 10.21 1.47 15.78
N GLU A 267 9.33 1.56 14.80
CA GLU A 267 7.88 1.70 15.00
C GLU A 267 7.11 0.78 14.05
N ASP A 268 5.82 0.63 14.28
CA ASP A 268 4.85 -0.01 13.41
C ASP A 268 3.93 1.06 12.84
N PHE A 269 4.36 1.69 11.76
CA PHE A 269 3.57 2.75 11.14
C PHE A 269 2.43 2.18 10.30
N TRP A 270 1.23 2.65 10.56
CA TRP A 270 0.02 2.34 9.79
C TRP A 270 -0.61 3.64 9.32
N GLY A 271 -0.42 3.97 8.04
CA GLY A 271 -1.00 5.17 7.44
C GLY A 271 -2.29 4.86 6.67
N GLY A 272 -3.30 5.66 6.87
CA GLY A 272 -4.60 5.55 6.22
C GLY A 272 -5.05 6.83 5.53
N LEU A 273 -6.35 7.02 5.46
CA LEU A 273 -6.98 8.25 4.95
C LEU A 273 -6.65 9.45 5.84
N ALA A 274 -6.51 9.24 7.16
CA ALA A 274 -6.16 10.30 8.11
C ALA A 274 -4.76 10.86 7.87
N GLU A 275 -3.78 10.00 7.63
CA GLU A 275 -2.39 10.34 7.37
C GLU A 275 -2.11 10.67 5.89
N SER A 276 -3.15 10.61 5.04
CA SER A 276 -3.04 10.74 3.58
C SER A 276 -2.09 9.72 2.92
N THR A 277 -1.81 8.61 3.60
CA THR A 277 -1.07 7.48 3.02
C THR A 277 -1.95 6.70 2.05
N VAL A 278 -3.27 6.74 2.26
CA VAL A 278 -4.27 6.24 1.31
C VAL A 278 -5.00 7.44 0.71
N VAL A 279 -5.04 7.50 -0.62
CA VAL A 279 -5.73 8.55 -1.39
C VAL A 279 -6.70 7.89 -2.37
N LEU A 280 -7.88 8.49 -2.53
CA LEU A 280 -8.95 7.98 -3.39
C LEU A 280 -9.36 9.04 -4.42
N PRO A 281 -8.76 9.07 -5.61
CA PRO A 281 -9.20 9.94 -6.70
C PRO A 281 -10.55 9.43 -7.25
N LEU A 282 -11.65 10.10 -6.90
CA LEU A 282 -12.98 9.76 -7.39
C LEU A 282 -13.15 10.22 -8.84
N ASN A 283 -13.46 9.30 -9.75
CA ASN A 283 -13.66 9.63 -11.16
C ASN A 283 -14.95 10.42 -11.38
N GLN A 284 -14.82 11.71 -11.68
CA GLN A 284 -15.94 12.61 -11.86
C GLN A 284 -16.72 12.37 -13.17
N GLU A 285 -16.07 11.77 -14.17
CA GLU A 285 -16.68 11.45 -15.45
C GLU A 285 -17.62 10.23 -15.37
N VAL A 286 -17.31 9.29 -14.45
CA VAL A 286 -18.01 8.01 -14.33
C VAL A 286 -19.03 8.02 -13.19
N LEU A 287 -18.65 8.58 -12.04
CA LEU A 287 -19.47 8.55 -10.84
C LEU A 287 -20.56 9.65 -10.87
N PRO A 288 -21.84 9.31 -10.67
CA PRO A 288 -22.89 10.32 -10.49
C PRO A 288 -22.60 11.23 -9.28
N ALA A 289 -22.95 12.52 -9.39
CA ALA A 289 -22.70 13.49 -8.33
C ALA A 289 -23.21 13.06 -6.94
N PRO A 290 -24.43 12.52 -6.78
CA PRO A 290 -24.90 12.06 -5.47
C PRO A 290 -24.03 10.93 -4.88
N VAL A 291 -23.53 10.01 -5.72
CA VAL A 291 -22.64 8.91 -5.29
C VAL A 291 -21.29 9.45 -4.82
N ARG A 292 -20.72 10.43 -5.55
CA ARG A 292 -19.48 11.09 -5.15
C ARG A 292 -19.61 11.83 -3.83
N GLU A 293 -20.71 12.54 -3.61
CA GLU A 293 -20.97 13.24 -2.35
C GLU A 293 -21.10 12.27 -1.16
N GLU A 294 -21.80 11.15 -1.36
CA GLU A 294 -21.94 10.12 -0.33
C GLU A 294 -20.59 9.44 -0.05
N ALA A 295 -19.79 9.13 -1.09
CA ALA A 295 -18.43 8.63 -0.94
C ALA A 295 -17.54 9.64 -0.19
N GLY A 296 -17.62 10.93 -0.50
CA GLY A 296 -16.89 11.98 0.20
C GLY A 296 -17.20 12.04 1.70
N ARG A 297 -18.49 11.92 2.07
CA ARG A 297 -18.90 11.84 3.49
C ARG A 297 -18.37 10.59 4.17
N LEU A 298 -18.37 9.44 3.48
CA LEU A 298 -17.81 8.19 4.01
C LEU A 298 -16.30 8.30 4.21
N ILE A 299 -15.57 8.84 3.24
CA ILE A 299 -14.13 9.10 3.34
C ILE A 299 -13.83 9.99 4.56
N GLU A 300 -14.57 11.08 4.74
CA GLU A 300 -14.38 11.98 5.88
C GLU A 300 -14.71 11.32 7.22
N SER A 301 -15.74 10.47 7.26
CA SER A 301 -16.10 9.71 8.45
C SER A 301 -15.02 8.72 8.87
N ILE A 302 -14.34 8.07 7.91
CA ILE A 302 -13.20 7.19 8.19
C ILE A 302 -11.98 8.04 8.59
N ARG A 303 -11.68 9.11 7.86
CA ARG A 303 -10.55 10.01 8.12
C ARG A 303 -10.59 10.61 9.52
N SER A 304 -11.75 11.03 9.97
CA SER A 304 -11.95 11.60 11.31
C SER A 304 -12.01 10.55 12.42
N GLY A 305 -12.01 9.25 12.09
CA GLY A 305 -12.18 8.16 13.05
C GLY A 305 -13.61 7.99 13.59
N ALA A 306 -14.58 8.71 13.01
CA ALA A 306 -15.99 8.55 13.38
C ALA A 306 -16.56 7.20 12.92
N PHE A 307 -15.95 6.58 11.91
CA PHE A 307 -16.28 5.26 11.42
C PHE A 307 -15.02 4.45 11.17
N HIS A 308 -15.02 3.18 11.62
CA HIS A 308 -13.94 2.23 11.29
C HIS A 308 -14.55 1.02 10.57
N PRO A 309 -14.00 0.63 9.37
CA PRO A 309 -14.55 -0.47 8.56
C PRO A 309 -14.75 -1.79 9.30
N PHE A 310 -13.83 -2.12 10.19
CA PHE A 310 -13.89 -3.34 11.01
C PHE A 310 -14.44 -3.06 12.41
N THR A 311 -15.60 -2.40 12.50
CA THR A 311 -16.34 -2.29 13.75
C THR A 311 -17.48 -3.29 13.75
N GLY A 312 -17.54 -4.15 14.78
CA GLY A 312 -18.55 -5.22 14.92
C GLY A 312 -19.99 -4.74 15.12
N PRO A 313 -20.94 -5.66 14.98
CA PRO A 313 -20.70 -7.11 15.01
C PRO A 313 -20.16 -7.67 13.70
N ILE A 314 -19.07 -8.45 13.75
CA ILE A 314 -18.48 -9.11 12.59
C ILE A 314 -18.28 -10.58 12.92
N ARG A 315 -18.73 -11.44 12.01
CA ARG A 315 -18.54 -12.90 12.06
C ARG A 315 -17.67 -13.35 10.90
N ASP A 316 -16.97 -14.46 11.08
CA ASP A 316 -16.28 -15.14 9.98
C ASP A 316 -17.20 -16.15 9.28
N GLN A 317 -16.71 -16.77 8.20
CA GLN A 317 -17.44 -17.77 7.41
C GLN A 317 -17.94 -18.96 8.23
N SER A 318 -17.32 -19.28 9.37
CA SER A 318 -17.76 -20.36 10.26
C SER A 318 -18.88 -19.94 11.21
N GLY A 319 -19.29 -18.66 11.19
CA GLY A 319 -20.24 -18.07 12.10
C GLY A 319 -19.64 -17.64 13.45
N LYS A 320 -18.33 -17.78 13.64
CA LYS A 320 -17.64 -17.33 14.85
C LYS A 320 -17.61 -15.81 14.88
N GLU A 321 -18.06 -15.21 16.00
CA GLU A 321 -17.92 -13.79 16.23
C GLU A 321 -16.43 -13.42 16.38
N ARG A 322 -15.99 -12.48 15.56
CA ARG A 322 -14.63 -11.93 15.56
C ARG A 322 -14.57 -10.61 16.30
N PHE A 323 -15.57 -9.76 16.09
CA PHE A 323 -15.72 -8.49 16.79
C PHE A 323 -17.18 -8.33 17.25
N ALA A 324 -17.38 -8.08 18.54
CA ALA A 324 -18.69 -7.82 19.11
C ALA A 324 -19.21 -6.44 18.66
N ALA A 325 -20.51 -6.19 18.85
CA ALA A 325 -21.13 -4.92 18.48
C ALA A 325 -20.41 -3.72 19.11
N GLY A 326 -20.03 -2.74 18.28
CA GLY A 326 -19.32 -1.53 18.68
C GLY A 326 -17.82 -1.70 18.98
N VAL A 327 -17.28 -2.91 18.86
CA VAL A 327 -15.84 -3.17 19.03
C VAL A 327 -15.14 -3.07 17.69
N SER A 328 -14.13 -2.20 17.61
CA SER A 328 -13.29 -2.07 16.40
C SER A 328 -12.03 -2.92 16.48
N ALA A 329 -11.62 -3.47 15.35
CA ALA A 329 -10.37 -4.21 15.22
C ALA A 329 -9.15 -3.34 15.55
N THR A 330 -8.21 -3.90 16.29
CA THR A 330 -6.90 -3.27 16.52
C THR A 330 -5.95 -3.55 15.34
N ASN A 331 -4.82 -2.82 15.27
CA ASN A 331 -3.77 -3.11 14.29
C ASN A 331 -3.27 -4.57 14.41
N ALA A 332 -3.19 -5.12 15.63
CA ALA A 332 -2.78 -6.50 15.84
C ALA A 332 -3.79 -7.51 15.27
N ASP A 333 -5.08 -7.25 15.43
CA ASP A 333 -6.13 -8.09 14.83
C ASP A 333 -6.04 -8.06 13.30
N LEU A 334 -5.87 -6.87 12.74
CA LEU A 334 -5.75 -6.66 11.28
C LEU A 334 -4.47 -7.27 10.71
N ALA A 335 -3.34 -7.17 11.43
CA ALA A 335 -2.06 -7.74 11.01
C ALA A 335 -2.03 -9.27 11.00
N SER A 336 -2.90 -9.91 11.78
CA SER A 336 -3.01 -11.36 11.90
C SER A 336 -4.23 -11.95 11.21
N MET A 337 -4.98 -11.17 10.44
CA MET A 337 -6.22 -11.60 9.81
C MET A 337 -5.96 -12.70 8.77
N ASN A 338 -6.46 -13.90 9.03
CA ASN A 338 -6.28 -15.10 8.23
C ASN A 338 -7.60 -15.85 7.98
N TYR A 339 -8.70 -15.13 7.95
CA TYR A 339 -10.06 -15.65 7.75
C TYR A 339 -10.86 -14.68 6.88
N TYR A 340 -11.84 -15.21 6.17
CA TYR A 340 -12.86 -14.40 5.52
C TYR A 340 -14.01 -14.09 6.48
N VAL A 341 -14.59 -12.89 6.34
CA VAL A 341 -15.85 -12.54 6.99
C VAL A 341 -17.01 -13.32 6.37
N GLU A 342 -18.11 -13.45 7.11
CA GLU A 342 -19.37 -14.00 6.62
C GLU A 342 -19.79 -13.29 5.32
N GLY A 343 -20.44 -14.00 4.41
CA GLY A 343 -20.87 -13.49 3.09
C GLY A 343 -19.93 -13.88 1.95
N ILE A 344 -18.63 -14.02 2.17
CA ILE A 344 -17.69 -14.50 1.15
C ILE A 344 -17.83 -16.01 1.02
N LYS A 345 -18.13 -16.50 -0.22
CA LYS A 345 -18.36 -17.93 -0.48
C LYS A 345 -17.10 -18.70 -0.87
N ALA A 346 -16.03 -17.98 -1.24
CA ALA A 346 -14.77 -18.59 -1.64
C ALA A 346 -14.01 -19.16 -0.44
N ASP A 347 -13.23 -20.23 -0.64
CA ASP A 347 -12.29 -20.73 0.35
C ASP A 347 -10.97 -19.94 0.27
N LEU A 348 -10.29 -19.80 1.41
CA LEU A 348 -8.91 -19.32 1.42
C LEU A 348 -7.97 -20.39 0.86
N PRO A 349 -7.04 -20.03 -0.03
CA PRO A 349 -5.98 -20.95 -0.44
C PRO A 349 -5.18 -21.45 0.75
N LYS A 350 -4.81 -22.74 0.70
CA LYS A 350 -3.98 -23.38 1.76
C LYS A 350 -2.50 -23.09 1.58
#